data_3fd99257c192b27384b5eb15bc8e81af
#
_entry.id   3fd99257c192b27384b5eb15bc8e81af
#
_cell.length_a   1.000
_cell.length_b   1.000
_cell.length_c   1.000
_cell.angle_alpha   90.00
_cell.angle_beta   90.00
_cell.angle_gamma   90.00
#
_symmetry.space_group_name_H-M   'P 1'
#
loop_
_entity.id
_entity.type
_entity.pdbx_description
1 polymer ?
#
loop_
_entity_poly.entity_id
_entity_poly.type
_entity_poly.pdbx_seq_one_letter_code
_entity_poly.pdbx_strand_id
1 'polypeptide(L)'
;MLSNKNDPSCHFERSEKSISNKKTWDRWELIAIYFLQKKWYKIIDSNYKISGGEVDIIANFNWKTIFIEVKYRKNLSHGIPEESLSKTKKKNILKVIKYYILKNKIKEEDIRFEFIAITEVNEKAKINHFKDVEL
;
A
#
# COMPACT_ATOMS: atom_id res chain seq x y z
N MET A 1 10.51 22.85 -14.06
CA MET A 1 10.39 23.30 -13.19
C MET A 1 10.73 22.72 -12.02
N LEU A 2 10.95 23.31 -11.22
CA LEU A 2 11.38 22.75 -10.21
C LEU A 2 10.44 22.01 -9.53
N SER A 3 10.69 20.96 -9.22
CA SER A 3 9.83 20.18 -8.49
C SER A 3 9.57 20.83 -7.23
N ASN A 4 8.36 20.93 -6.90
CA ASN A 4 7.95 21.38 -5.66
C ASN A 4 8.27 20.33 -4.65
N LYS A 5 8.80 20.69 -3.53
CA LYS A 5 9.13 19.74 -2.49
C LYS A 5 7.92 19.03 -1.94
N ASN A 6 6.75 19.61 -2.09
CA ASN A 6 5.55 18.98 -1.64
C ASN A 6 4.89 18.17 -2.75
N ASP A 7 5.52 18.11 -3.90
CA ASP A 7 4.99 17.35 -5.00
C ASP A 7 5.15 15.87 -4.69
N PRO A 8 4.05 15.11 -4.66
CA PRO A 8 4.13 13.68 -4.41
C PRO A 8 5.05 12.94 -5.37
N SER A 9 5.10 13.36 -6.63
CA SER A 9 5.93 12.65 -7.58
C SER A 9 7.41 12.82 -7.27
N CYS A 10 7.81 13.95 -6.72
CA CYS A 10 9.19 14.14 -6.36
C CYS A 10 9.57 13.21 -5.20
N HIS A 11 8.69 13.09 -4.23
CA HIS A 11 8.92 12.22 -3.11
C HIS A 11 8.93 10.76 -3.57
N PHE A 12 8.09 10.42 -4.51
CA PHE A 12 8.03 9.10 -5.03
C PHE A 12 9.29 8.76 -5.82
N GLU A 13 9.83 9.69 -6.56
CA GLU A 13 11.05 9.48 -7.31
C GLU A 13 12.22 9.13 -6.40
N ARG A 14 12.24 9.68 -5.20
CA ARG A 14 13.27 9.35 -4.26
C ARG A 14 13.15 7.90 -3.82
N SER A 15 11.93 7.41 -3.61
CA SER A 15 11.72 6.02 -3.27
C SER A 15 12.13 5.14 -4.42
N GLU A 16 11.82 5.55 -5.63
CA GLU A 16 12.18 4.79 -6.80
C GLU A 16 13.69 4.67 -6.91
N LYS A 17 14.43 5.72 -6.60
CA LYS A 17 15.86 5.64 -6.62
C LYS A 17 16.40 4.63 -5.63
N SER A 18 15.83 4.57 -4.46
CA SER A 18 16.33 3.68 -3.43
C SER A 18 16.10 2.21 -3.78
N ILE A 19 15.20 1.94 -4.70
CA ILE A 19 14.94 0.57 -5.13
C ILE A 19 15.25 0.38 -6.60
N SER A 20 16.15 1.19 -7.13
CA SER A 20 16.47 1.16 -8.54
C SER A 20 17.07 -0.15 -9.01
N ASN A 21 17.61 -0.94 -8.11
CA ASN A 21 18.18 -2.20 -8.49
C ASN A 21 17.15 -3.30 -8.65
N LYS A 22 15.89 -2.99 -8.36
CA LYS A 22 14.84 -3.98 -8.48
C LYS A 22 14.20 -3.86 -9.84
N LYS A 23 13.26 -4.74 -10.11
CA LYS A 23 12.53 -4.67 -11.34
C LYS A 23 11.66 -3.44 -11.36
N THR A 24 11.13 -3.15 -12.52
CA THR A 24 10.23 -2.04 -12.66
C THR A 24 9.09 -2.13 -11.66
N TRP A 25 8.61 -0.97 -11.25
CA TRP A 25 7.50 -0.91 -10.33
C TRP A 25 6.27 -1.55 -10.95
N ASP A 26 5.51 -2.22 -10.10
CA ASP A 26 4.25 -2.76 -10.51
C ASP A 26 3.34 -1.58 -10.88
N ARG A 27 2.81 -1.61 -12.07
CA ARG A 27 1.92 -0.58 -12.57
C ARG A 27 0.75 -0.33 -11.61
N TRP A 28 0.22 -1.41 -11.05
CA TRP A 28 -0.95 -1.29 -10.17
C TRP A 28 -0.61 -0.64 -8.84
N GLU A 29 0.59 -0.85 -8.36
CA GLU A 29 1.06 -0.19 -7.14
C GLU A 29 1.22 1.31 -7.38
N LEU A 30 1.71 1.69 -8.53
CA LEU A 30 1.83 3.10 -8.87
C LEU A 30 0.47 3.77 -8.94
N ILE A 31 -0.51 3.10 -9.53
CA ILE A 31 -1.87 3.61 -9.60
C ILE A 31 -2.45 3.78 -8.19
N ALA A 32 -2.21 2.81 -7.32
CA ALA A 32 -2.69 2.87 -5.95
C ALA A 32 -2.05 4.02 -5.19
N ILE A 33 -0.75 4.22 -5.35
CA ILE A 33 -0.04 5.31 -4.69
C ILE A 33 -0.63 6.66 -5.13
N TYR A 34 -0.82 6.83 -6.42
CA TYR A 34 -1.36 8.08 -6.94
C TYR A 34 -2.78 8.33 -6.40
N PHE A 35 -3.59 7.29 -6.38
CA PHE A 35 -4.95 7.36 -5.83
C PHE A 35 -4.94 7.79 -4.37
N LEU A 36 -4.05 7.19 -3.57
CA LEU A 36 -3.95 7.50 -2.15
C LEU A 36 -3.46 8.94 -1.93
N GLN A 37 -2.49 9.37 -2.71
CA GLN A 37 -1.97 10.73 -2.59
C GLN A 37 -3.05 11.77 -2.88
N LYS A 38 -3.92 11.48 -3.82
CA LYS A 38 -5.04 12.38 -4.10
C LYS A 38 -6.04 12.45 -2.95
N LYS A 39 -6.06 11.43 -2.09
CA LYS A 39 -6.92 11.41 -0.92
C LYS A 39 -6.19 11.88 0.33
N TRP A 40 -5.05 12.50 0.15
CA TRP A 40 -4.26 13.09 1.23
C TRP A 40 -3.55 12.07 2.13
N TYR A 41 -3.36 10.86 1.64
CA TYR A 41 -2.51 9.91 2.32
C TYR A 41 -1.07 10.31 2.03
N LYS A 42 -0.25 10.35 3.06
CA LYS A 42 1.16 10.62 2.87
C LYS A 42 1.90 9.29 2.78
N ILE A 43 2.45 8.99 1.62
CA ILE A 43 3.15 7.72 1.42
C ILE A 43 4.47 7.77 2.18
N ILE A 44 4.68 6.79 3.04
CA ILE A 44 5.90 6.69 3.83
C ILE A 44 6.88 5.74 3.16
N ASP A 45 6.39 4.60 2.70
CA ASP A 45 7.25 3.61 2.08
C ASP A 45 6.43 2.73 1.15
N SER A 46 7.10 2.04 0.26
CA SER A 46 6.43 1.09 -0.62
C SER A 46 7.31 -0.14 -0.75
N ASN A 47 6.66 -1.27 -0.97
CA ASN A 47 7.35 -2.56 -1.05
C ASN A 47 8.25 -2.79 0.18
N TYR A 48 7.68 -2.57 1.34
CA TYR A 48 8.40 -2.71 2.58
C TYR A 48 8.54 -4.20 2.93
N LYS A 49 9.76 -4.67 3.02
CA LYS A 49 10.02 -6.09 3.26
C LYS A 49 10.83 -6.32 4.50
N ILE A 50 10.48 -7.40 5.18
CA ILE A 50 11.31 -7.92 6.27
C ILE A 50 11.47 -9.42 6.00
N SER A 51 12.28 -10.09 6.79
CA SER A 51 12.35 -11.54 6.68
C SER A 51 11.00 -12.10 7.08
N GLY A 52 10.36 -12.78 6.17
CA GLY A 52 9.07 -13.41 6.44
C GLY A 52 7.83 -12.62 6.08
N GLY A 53 7.97 -11.47 5.44
CA GLY A 53 6.78 -10.74 5.02
C GLY A 53 7.05 -9.45 4.28
N GLU A 54 6.00 -8.93 3.65
CA GLU A 54 6.10 -7.66 2.97
C GLU A 54 4.72 -7.02 2.91
N VAL A 55 4.72 -5.71 2.76
CA VAL A 55 3.50 -4.92 2.61
C VAL A 55 3.73 -3.97 1.44
N ASP A 56 2.73 -3.80 0.61
CA ASP A 56 2.89 -3.01 -0.60
C ASP A 56 3.08 -1.52 -0.34
N ILE A 57 2.32 -0.95 0.56
CA ILE A 57 2.40 0.49 0.83
C ILE A 57 2.23 0.73 2.33
N ILE A 58 3.01 1.68 2.85
CA ILE A 58 2.84 2.19 4.20
C ILE A 58 2.61 3.70 4.04
N ALA A 59 1.57 4.21 4.67
CA ALA A 59 1.21 5.61 4.56
C ALA A 59 0.72 6.17 5.89
N ASN A 60 0.68 7.49 6.00
CA ASN A 60 0.07 8.16 7.15
C ASN A 60 -1.20 8.86 6.68
N PHE A 61 -2.24 8.75 7.46
CA PHE A 61 -3.49 9.42 7.19
C PHE A 61 -4.24 9.61 8.51
N ASN A 62 -4.65 10.84 8.79
CA ASN A 62 -5.38 11.17 10.02
C ASN A 62 -4.68 10.67 11.28
N TRP A 63 -3.38 10.94 11.36
CA TRP A 63 -2.56 10.59 12.52
C TRP A 63 -2.42 9.08 12.75
N LYS A 64 -2.79 8.28 11.77
CA LYS A 64 -2.64 6.84 11.85
C LYS A 64 -1.67 6.34 10.81
N THR A 65 -1.03 5.23 11.11
CA THR A 65 -0.16 4.55 10.16
C THR A 65 -0.99 3.49 9.46
N ILE A 66 -1.06 3.56 8.15
CA ILE A 66 -1.91 2.71 7.34
C ILE A 66 -1.03 1.74 6.55
N PHE A 67 -1.31 0.46 6.70
CA PHE A 67 -0.64 -0.58 5.92
C PHE A 67 -1.61 -1.00 4.84
N ILE A 68 -1.18 -0.99 3.60
CA ILE A 68 -2.07 -1.17 2.48
C ILE A 68 -1.57 -2.27 1.55
N GLU A 69 -2.45 -3.18 1.24
CA GLU A 69 -2.17 -4.24 0.28
C GLU A 69 -2.91 -3.91 -1.01
N VAL A 70 -2.24 -4.06 -2.14
CA VAL A 70 -2.80 -3.75 -3.44
C VAL A 70 -2.96 -5.02 -4.26
N LYS A 71 -4.13 -5.22 -4.83
CA LYS A 71 -4.38 -6.41 -5.63
C LYS A 71 -5.05 -6.02 -6.94
N TYR A 72 -4.48 -6.48 -8.04
CA TYR A 72 -5.10 -6.30 -9.33
C TYR A 72 -5.94 -7.53 -9.65
N ARG A 73 -7.13 -7.30 -10.17
CA ARG A 73 -7.97 -8.39 -10.63
C ARG A 73 -8.63 -7.99 -11.94
N LYS A 74 -8.74 -8.94 -12.82
CA LYS A 74 -9.39 -8.68 -14.09
C LYS A 74 -10.87 -8.39 -13.90
N ASN A 75 -11.49 -8.98 -12.90
CA ASN A 75 -12.88 -8.74 -12.56
C ASN A 75 -13.10 -9.15 -11.11
N LEU A 76 -14.26 -8.83 -10.59
CA LEU A 76 -14.58 -9.13 -9.19
C LEU A 76 -15.33 -10.44 -9.00
N SER A 77 -15.28 -11.33 -10.00
CA SER A 77 -16.03 -12.58 -9.93
C SER A 77 -15.48 -13.56 -8.90
N HIS A 78 -14.31 -13.29 -8.34
CA HIS A 78 -13.69 -14.20 -7.37
C HIS A 78 -13.92 -13.79 -5.92
N GLY A 79 -14.97 -13.03 -5.67
CA GLY A 79 -15.32 -12.64 -4.31
C GLY A 79 -14.75 -11.31 -3.89
N ILE A 80 -14.95 -10.95 -2.63
CA ILE A 80 -14.47 -9.67 -2.12
C ILE A 80 -12.99 -9.77 -1.81
N PRO A 81 -12.28 -8.65 -1.88
CA PRO A 81 -10.82 -8.64 -1.70
C PRO A 81 -10.36 -9.25 -0.38
N GLU A 82 -11.11 -9.07 0.69
CA GLU A 82 -10.74 -9.61 1.98
C GLU A 82 -10.63 -11.13 1.94
N GLU A 83 -11.49 -11.77 1.17
CA GLU A 83 -11.47 -13.22 1.04
C GLU A 83 -10.30 -13.69 0.21
N SER A 84 -9.65 -12.79 -0.51
CA SER A 84 -8.53 -13.17 -1.35
C SER A 84 -7.22 -13.22 -0.58
N LEU A 85 -7.21 -12.80 0.68
CA LEU A 85 -6.01 -12.89 1.48
C LEU A 85 -5.96 -14.24 2.15
N SER A 86 -4.96 -15.04 1.82
CA SER A 86 -4.80 -16.34 2.44
C SER A 86 -4.38 -16.17 3.91
N LYS A 87 -4.51 -17.21 4.68
CA LYS A 87 -4.08 -17.18 6.09
C LYS A 87 -2.59 -16.89 6.17
N THR A 88 -1.81 -17.46 5.26
CA THR A 88 -0.38 -17.23 5.25
C THR A 88 -0.06 -15.76 4.94
N LYS A 89 -0.76 -15.18 3.99
CA LYS A 89 -0.56 -13.77 3.64
C LYS A 89 -0.90 -12.87 4.82
N LYS A 90 -2.02 -13.13 5.48
CA LYS A 90 -2.41 -12.35 6.66
C LYS A 90 -1.38 -12.45 7.76
N LYS A 91 -0.85 -13.66 8.00
CA LYS A 91 0.15 -13.87 9.01
C LYS A 91 1.41 -13.08 8.68
N ASN A 92 1.83 -13.09 7.42
CA ASN A 92 3.02 -12.38 7.00
C ASN A 92 2.86 -10.87 7.11
N ILE A 93 1.68 -10.36 6.78
CA ILE A 93 1.38 -8.93 6.92
C ILE A 93 1.43 -8.55 8.40
N LEU A 94 0.87 -9.37 9.27
CA LEU A 94 0.90 -9.10 10.71
C LEU A 94 2.33 -9.06 11.24
N LYS A 95 3.23 -9.90 10.71
CA LYS A 95 4.62 -9.85 11.11
C LYS A 95 5.25 -8.52 10.74
N VAL A 96 4.94 -8.03 9.55
CA VAL A 96 5.47 -6.74 9.08
C VAL A 96 4.96 -5.62 9.98
N ILE A 97 3.67 -5.63 10.28
CA ILE A 97 3.06 -4.61 11.11
C ILE A 97 3.70 -4.59 12.49
N LYS A 98 3.83 -5.76 13.11
CA LYS A 98 4.44 -5.85 14.44
C LYS A 98 5.88 -5.34 14.44
N TYR A 99 6.64 -5.73 13.43
CA TYR A 99 8.03 -5.27 13.34
C TYR A 99 8.08 -3.76 13.17
N TYR A 100 7.25 -3.22 12.29
CA TYR A 100 7.26 -1.80 11.98
C TYR A 100 6.85 -0.94 13.18
N ILE A 101 5.79 -1.33 13.87
CA ILE A 101 5.31 -0.54 15.00
C ILE A 101 6.28 -0.59 16.18
N LEU A 102 6.97 -1.70 16.38
CA LEU A 102 7.98 -1.77 17.43
C LEU A 102 9.19 -0.92 17.08
N LYS A 103 9.63 -1.01 15.84
CA LYS A 103 10.79 -0.25 15.39
C LYS A 103 10.54 1.26 15.46
N ASN A 104 9.35 1.69 15.13
CA ASN A 104 9.00 3.09 15.04
C ASN A 104 8.20 3.62 16.23
N LYS A 105 8.04 2.79 17.26
CA LYS A 105 7.35 3.16 18.50
C LYS A 105 5.94 3.68 18.25
N ILE A 106 5.19 2.97 17.45
CA ILE A 106 3.82 3.32 17.12
C ILE A 106 2.88 2.49 17.97
N LYS A 107 1.80 3.09 18.46
CA LYS A 107 0.82 2.37 19.26
C LYS A 107 -0.10 1.55 18.37
N GLU A 108 -0.53 0.40 18.84
CA GLU A 108 -1.43 -0.44 18.08
C GLU A 108 -2.73 0.26 17.72
N GLU A 109 -3.21 1.12 18.59
CA GLU A 109 -4.45 1.86 18.33
C GLU A 109 -4.31 2.87 17.20
N ASP A 110 -3.08 3.17 16.80
CA ASP A 110 -2.82 4.16 15.76
C ASP A 110 -2.49 3.52 14.42
N ILE A 111 -2.83 2.24 14.24
CA ILE A 111 -2.60 1.61 12.95
C ILE A 111 -3.91 1.11 12.35
N ARG A 112 -3.89 0.96 11.04
CA ARG A 112 -5.00 0.39 10.30
C ARG A 112 -4.45 -0.42 9.16
N PHE A 113 -5.20 -1.41 8.75
CA PHE A 113 -4.89 -2.15 7.54
C PHE A 113 -5.99 -1.89 6.53
N GLU A 114 -5.60 -1.56 5.30
CA GLU A 114 -6.52 -1.27 4.23
C GLU A 114 -6.16 -2.07 2.99
N PHE A 115 -7.10 -2.25 2.12
CA PHE A 115 -6.92 -3.04 0.94
C PHE A 115 -7.39 -2.24 -0.28
N ILE A 116 -6.60 -2.24 -1.33
CA ILE A 116 -7.00 -1.60 -2.57
C ILE A 116 -7.09 -2.67 -3.66
N ALA A 117 -8.28 -2.83 -4.21
CA ALA A 117 -8.48 -3.72 -5.33
C ALA A 117 -8.63 -2.89 -6.59
N ILE A 118 -7.84 -3.21 -7.60
CA ILE A 118 -7.89 -2.52 -8.88
C ILE A 118 -8.41 -3.50 -9.91
N THR A 119 -9.49 -3.11 -10.60
CA THR A 119 -10.03 -3.91 -11.68
C THR A 119 -10.02 -3.09 -12.95
N GLU A 120 -9.91 -3.77 -14.07
CA GLU A 120 -9.91 -3.10 -15.34
C GLU A 120 -11.27 -3.31 -16.00
N VAL A 121 -11.95 -2.22 -16.33
CA VAL A 121 -13.25 -2.29 -16.98
C VAL A 121 -13.20 -1.35 -18.17
N ASN A 122 -13.43 -1.86 -19.36
CA ASN A 122 -13.40 -1.07 -20.58
C ASN A 122 -12.12 -0.25 -20.71
N GLU A 123 -10.98 -0.90 -20.44
CA GLU A 123 -9.66 -0.29 -20.54
C GLU A 123 -9.41 0.82 -19.52
N LYS A 124 -10.26 0.94 -18.53
CA LYS A 124 -10.09 1.91 -17.46
C LYS A 124 -9.91 1.19 -16.14
N ALA A 125 -9.04 1.73 -15.31
CA ALA A 125 -8.84 1.16 -13.99
C ALA A 125 -9.94 1.62 -13.05
N LYS A 126 -10.56 0.67 -12.37
CA LYS A 126 -11.54 0.96 -11.34
C LYS A 126 -10.91 0.58 -10.02
N ILE A 127 -10.93 1.51 -9.08
CA ILE A 127 -10.31 1.30 -7.78
C ILE A 127 -11.36 1.16 -6.69
N ASN A 128 -11.26 0.08 -5.94
CA ASN A 128 -12.10 -0.12 -4.77
C ASN A 128 -11.19 -0.09 -3.55
N HIS A 129 -11.46 0.83 -2.65
CA HIS A 129 -10.64 1.04 -1.47
C HIS A 129 -11.41 0.55 -0.24
N PHE A 130 -10.91 -0.50 0.40
CA PHE A 130 -11.56 -1.10 1.55
C PHE A 130 -10.81 -0.69 2.81
N LYS A 131 -11.48 0.06 3.64
CA LYS A 131 -10.91 0.52 4.90
C LYS A 131 -11.38 -0.40 6.01
N ASP A 132 -10.68 -0.35 7.13
CA ASP A 132 -11.06 -1.15 8.30
C ASP A 132 -11.14 -2.66 8.01
N VAL A 133 -10.15 -3.15 7.30
CA VAL A 133 -10.05 -4.57 7.02
C VAL A 133 -9.41 -5.27 8.22
N GLU A 134 -10.01 -6.35 8.64
CA GLU A 134 -9.46 -7.11 9.76
C GLU A 134 -8.48 -8.17 9.28
N LEU A 135 -7.41 -8.32 10.02
CA LEU A 135 -6.43 -9.37 9.76
C LEU A 135 -6.56 -10.52 10.81
#